data_160155012f6791a0060c8aa852c6e435
#
_entry.id   160155012f6791a0060c8aa852c6e435
#
_cell.length_a   1.000
_cell.length_b   1.000
_cell.length_c   1.000
_cell.angle_alpha   90.00
_cell.angle_beta   90.00
_cell.angle_gamma   90.00
#
_symmetry.space_group_name_H-M   'P 1'
#
loop_
_entity.id
_entity.type
_entity.pdbx_description
1 polymer ?
#
loop_
_entity_poly.entity_id
_entity_poly.type
_entity_poly.pdbx_seq_one_letter_code
_entity_poly.pdbx_strand_id
1 'polypeptide(L)'
;MEHFSEQPWIDFVRGVSAVEVSRDIRTHLDASCLKCETTLDVWSRVRQLATDEAAFTPPENLVRLVKLGFAGRTAAQQPRKWTLANLVFDSLAQPLLAGMRSGELNMWQVIYEAEGLTVDLSFGRRSKAKRVHLVGQVLDKREVRPWHNVTIDLTTEKDQVLGTTVANASGEFQMEFEAKEFLWLLIKAESHNSVWIPLTNLRQR
;
A
#
# COMPACT_ATOMS: atom_id res chain seq x y z
N MET A 1 3.56 49.36 -13.89
CA MET A 1 4.25 48.21 -14.53
C MET A 1 3.25 47.11 -14.70
N GLU A 2 3.15 46.54 -15.90
CA GLU A 2 2.29 45.39 -16.14
C GLU A 2 2.90 44.12 -15.53
N HIS A 3 2.09 43.29 -14.88
CA HIS A 3 2.56 42.04 -14.30
C HIS A 3 2.38 40.91 -15.32
N PHE A 4 3.31 39.95 -15.28
CA PHE A 4 3.20 38.75 -16.12
C PHE A 4 2.07 37.84 -15.63
N SER A 5 1.41 37.14 -16.56
CA SER A 5 0.47 36.07 -16.28
C SER A 5 1.22 34.84 -15.73
N GLU A 6 0.49 33.79 -15.34
CA GLU A 6 1.11 32.60 -14.73
C GLU A 6 2.04 31.84 -15.67
N GLN A 7 1.67 31.65 -16.94
CA GLN A 7 2.43 30.83 -17.88
C GLN A 7 3.89 31.30 -18.08
N PRO A 8 4.19 32.59 -18.29
CA PRO A 8 5.57 33.09 -18.35
C PRO A 8 6.38 32.76 -17.09
N TRP A 9 5.80 32.78 -15.88
CA TRP A 9 6.48 32.41 -14.65
C TRP A 9 6.81 30.93 -14.60
N ILE A 10 5.88 30.07 -14.99
CA ILE A 10 6.08 28.63 -15.06
C ILE A 10 7.24 28.29 -16.01
N ASP A 11 7.23 28.88 -17.21
CA ASP A 11 8.25 28.64 -18.23
C ASP A 11 9.62 29.20 -17.79
N PHE A 12 9.64 30.34 -17.13
CA PHE A 12 10.86 30.94 -16.58
C PHE A 12 11.48 30.04 -15.52
N VAL A 13 10.70 29.58 -14.54
CA VAL A 13 11.18 28.71 -13.48
C VAL A 13 11.64 27.35 -14.02
N ARG A 14 10.99 26.83 -15.06
CA ARG A 14 11.39 25.59 -15.75
C ARG A 14 12.63 25.77 -16.62
N GLY A 15 13.04 27.00 -16.94
CA GLY A 15 14.15 27.29 -17.82
C GLY A 15 13.86 27.10 -19.32
N VAL A 16 12.58 27.10 -19.70
CA VAL A 16 12.12 26.95 -21.11
C VAL A 16 11.52 28.24 -21.68
N SER A 17 11.57 29.32 -20.96
CA SER A 17 11.09 30.64 -21.38
C SER A 17 11.92 31.21 -22.53
N ALA A 18 11.28 31.94 -23.45
CA ALA A 18 11.98 32.68 -24.52
C ALA A 18 12.95 33.70 -23.89
N VAL A 19 14.06 34.00 -24.60
CA VAL A 19 15.16 34.86 -24.11
C VAL A 19 14.67 36.25 -23.75
N GLU A 20 13.80 36.81 -24.59
CA GLU A 20 13.20 38.15 -24.39
C GLU A 20 12.35 38.18 -23.13
N VAL A 21 11.45 37.19 -22.97
CA VAL A 21 10.57 37.08 -21.77
C VAL A 21 11.38 36.88 -20.51
N SER A 22 12.42 36.05 -20.54
CA SER A 22 13.32 35.83 -19.42
C SER A 22 14.04 37.11 -19.00
N ARG A 23 14.48 37.91 -19.96
CA ARG A 23 15.13 39.20 -19.71
C ARG A 23 14.17 40.20 -19.07
N ASP A 24 12.94 40.29 -19.60
CA ASP A 24 11.94 41.21 -19.09
C ASP A 24 11.49 40.86 -17.66
N ILE A 25 11.34 39.56 -17.38
CA ILE A 25 11.09 39.08 -16.01
C ILE A 25 12.22 39.45 -15.06
N ARG A 26 13.49 39.25 -15.45
CA ARG A 26 14.65 39.62 -14.61
C ARG A 26 14.68 41.14 -14.36
N THR A 27 14.50 41.95 -15.39
CA THR A 27 14.46 43.42 -15.27
C THR A 27 13.35 43.85 -14.31
N HIS A 28 12.20 43.18 -14.33
CA HIS A 28 11.08 43.46 -13.43
C HIS A 28 11.37 43.06 -11.98
N LEU A 29 12.07 41.95 -11.76
CA LEU A 29 12.52 41.52 -10.44
C LEU A 29 13.59 42.43 -9.88
N ASP A 30 14.54 42.90 -10.71
CA ASP A 30 15.58 43.87 -10.31
C ASP A 30 14.98 45.19 -9.84
N ALA A 31 13.76 45.51 -10.28
CA ALA A 31 12.99 46.64 -9.80
C ALA A 31 12.28 46.40 -8.44
N SER A 32 12.58 45.26 -7.77
CA SER A 32 12.09 44.88 -6.42
C SER A 32 10.55 44.86 -6.31
N CYS A 33 9.88 44.24 -7.28
CA CYS A 33 8.43 44.07 -7.24
C CYS A 33 8.04 42.91 -6.31
N LEU A 34 7.59 43.21 -5.09
CA LEU A 34 7.22 42.21 -4.07
C LEU A 34 6.21 41.15 -4.56
N LYS A 35 5.24 41.58 -5.39
CA LYS A 35 4.25 40.63 -5.96
C LYS A 35 4.90 39.61 -6.85
N CYS A 36 5.85 40.02 -7.68
CA CYS A 36 6.55 39.15 -8.63
C CYS A 36 7.59 38.28 -7.91
N GLU A 37 8.26 38.77 -6.88
CA GLU A 37 9.14 37.98 -6.02
C GLU A 37 8.36 36.86 -5.33
N THR A 38 7.18 37.15 -4.77
CA THR A 38 6.30 36.14 -4.16
C THR A 38 5.85 35.10 -5.18
N THR A 39 5.52 35.53 -6.40
CA THR A 39 5.12 34.61 -7.47
C THR A 39 6.28 33.70 -7.87
N LEU A 40 7.49 34.23 -8.00
CA LEU A 40 8.69 33.45 -8.28
C LEU A 40 8.98 32.42 -7.18
N ASP A 41 8.85 32.80 -5.92
CA ASP A 41 9.06 31.90 -4.78
C ASP A 41 8.07 30.72 -4.81
N VAL A 42 6.79 31.00 -5.04
CA VAL A 42 5.75 29.96 -5.15
C VAL A 42 6.09 28.97 -6.27
N TRP A 43 6.37 29.45 -7.48
CA TRP A 43 6.66 28.53 -8.61
C TRP A 43 7.98 27.80 -8.45
N SER A 44 8.97 28.41 -7.80
CA SER A 44 10.24 27.76 -7.47
C SER A 44 10.05 26.60 -6.48
N ARG A 45 9.20 26.79 -5.46
CA ARG A 45 8.82 25.70 -4.53
C ARG A 45 8.05 24.58 -5.21
N VAL A 46 7.10 24.91 -6.10
CA VAL A 46 6.38 23.92 -6.89
C VAL A 46 7.35 23.08 -7.73
N ARG A 47 8.31 23.73 -8.39
CA ARG A 47 9.35 23.02 -9.15
C ARG A 47 10.20 22.13 -8.26
N GLN A 48 10.63 22.62 -7.10
CA GLN A 48 11.41 21.82 -6.16
C GLN A 48 10.65 20.56 -5.73
N LEU A 49 9.40 20.71 -5.31
CA LEU A 49 8.54 19.59 -4.91
C LEU A 49 8.35 18.59 -6.06
N ALA A 50 8.11 19.06 -7.28
CA ALA A 50 7.97 18.20 -8.45
C ALA A 50 9.27 17.45 -8.78
N THR A 51 10.45 18.07 -8.55
CA THR A 51 11.75 17.42 -8.74
C THR A 51 11.99 16.36 -7.68
N ASP A 52 11.67 16.66 -6.42
CA ASP A 52 11.81 15.72 -5.30
C ASP A 52 10.87 14.52 -5.47
N GLU A 53 9.63 14.75 -5.94
CA GLU A 53 8.68 13.68 -6.26
C GLU A 53 9.15 12.82 -7.44
N ALA A 54 9.71 13.44 -8.49
CA ALA A 54 10.26 12.71 -9.64
C ALA A 54 11.50 11.87 -9.29
N ALA A 55 12.25 12.26 -8.24
CA ALA A 55 13.37 11.49 -7.72
C ALA A 55 12.93 10.36 -6.79
N PHE A 56 11.67 10.35 -6.35
CA PHE A 56 11.14 9.30 -5.49
C PHE A 56 11.09 7.96 -6.23
N THR A 57 11.82 7.00 -5.73
CA THR A 57 11.76 5.61 -6.21
C THR A 57 10.88 4.82 -5.26
N PRO A 58 9.68 4.41 -5.67
CA PRO A 58 8.81 3.64 -4.81
C PRO A 58 9.46 2.28 -4.47
N PRO A 59 9.24 1.75 -3.26
CA PRO A 59 9.70 0.43 -2.89
C PRO A 59 9.25 -0.63 -3.90
N GLU A 60 10.18 -1.53 -4.28
CA GLU A 60 9.95 -2.54 -5.34
C GLU A 60 8.71 -3.42 -5.08
N ASN A 61 8.46 -3.74 -3.81
CA ASN A 61 7.28 -4.49 -3.38
C ASN A 61 5.98 -3.75 -3.71
N LEU A 62 5.90 -2.43 -3.51
CA LEU A 62 4.71 -1.63 -3.86
C LEU A 62 4.53 -1.55 -5.37
N VAL A 63 5.61 -1.37 -6.12
CA VAL A 63 5.58 -1.40 -7.60
C VAL A 63 5.06 -2.74 -8.10
N ARG A 64 5.54 -3.85 -7.54
CA ARG A 64 5.06 -5.21 -7.88
C ARG A 64 3.58 -5.37 -7.55
N LEU A 65 3.14 -4.90 -6.39
CA LEU A 65 1.74 -4.93 -5.94
C LEU A 65 0.82 -4.20 -6.92
N VAL A 66 1.19 -2.99 -7.32
CA VAL A 66 0.45 -2.21 -8.30
C VAL A 66 0.44 -2.91 -9.67
N LYS A 67 1.59 -3.41 -10.14
CA LYS A 67 1.69 -4.17 -11.41
C LYS A 67 0.80 -5.40 -11.41
N LEU A 68 0.75 -6.17 -10.32
CA LEU A 68 -0.13 -7.32 -10.16
C LEU A 68 -1.61 -6.90 -10.23
N GLY A 69 -2.00 -5.83 -9.54
CA GLY A 69 -3.35 -5.26 -9.61
C GLY A 69 -3.74 -4.78 -11.02
N PHE A 70 -2.78 -4.20 -11.75
CA PHE A 70 -2.98 -3.76 -13.15
C PHE A 70 -3.06 -4.94 -14.12
N ALA A 71 -2.18 -5.93 -14.01
CA ALA A 71 -2.21 -7.12 -14.85
C ALA A 71 -3.55 -7.87 -14.73
N GLY A 72 -4.14 -7.89 -13.52
CA GLY A 72 -5.48 -8.41 -13.31
C GLY A 72 -6.59 -7.63 -14.02
N ARG A 73 -6.43 -6.33 -14.27
CA ARG A 73 -7.42 -5.49 -14.97
C ARG A 73 -7.29 -5.56 -16.50
N THR A 74 -6.08 -5.67 -17.02
CA THR A 74 -5.82 -5.76 -18.48
C THR A 74 -6.08 -7.17 -19.04
N ALA A 75 -6.05 -8.21 -18.21
CA ALA A 75 -6.39 -9.58 -18.56
C ALA A 75 -7.92 -9.84 -18.60
N ALA A 76 -8.73 -8.85 -18.95
CA ALA A 76 -10.20 -8.94 -18.96
C ALA A 76 -10.80 -9.97 -19.94
N GLN A 77 -10.00 -10.83 -20.55
CA GLN A 77 -10.44 -11.90 -21.47
C GLN A 77 -9.99 -13.32 -21.10
N GLN A 78 -9.26 -13.48 -19.98
CA GLN A 78 -9.01 -14.82 -19.43
C GLN A 78 -9.59 -14.91 -18.01
N PRO A 79 -10.18 -16.06 -17.61
CA PRO A 79 -10.69 -16.20 -16.24
C PRO A 79 -9.55 -15.94 -15.26
N ARG A 80 -9.74 -14.92 -14.42
CA ARG A 80 -8.74 -14.53 -13.42
C ARG A 80 -8.53 -15.70 -12.47
N LYS A 81 -7.34 -16.25 -12.47
CA LYS A 81 -6.97 -17.31 -11.53
C LYS A 81 -6.70 -16.79 -10.11
N TRP A 82 -6.67 -15.46 -9.90
CA TRP A 82 -6.38 -14.88 -8.59
C TRP A 82 -6.88 -13.42 -8.49
N THR A 83 -7.12 -12.97 -7.25
CA THR A 83 -7.53 -11.61 -6.88
C THR A 83 -6.68 -11.13 -5.71
N LEU A 84 -6.30 -9.86 -5.72
CA LEU A 84 -5.64 -9.22 -4.59
C LEU A 84 -6.69 -8.74 -3.58
N ALA A 85 -6.53 -9.09 -2.32
CA ALA A 85 -7.41 -8.64 -1.25
C ALA A 85 -7.09 -7.19 -0.83
N ASN A 86 -8.14 -6.44 -0.50
CA ASN A 86 -8.03 -5.09 0.03
C ASN A 86 -8.07 -5.12 1.55
N LEU A 87 -7.15 -4.40 2.21
CA LEU A 87 -7.18 -4.19 3.65
C LEU A 87 -8.34 -3.23 4.00
N VAL A 88 -9.28 -3.69 4.83
CA VAL A 88 -10.44 -2.89 5.26
C VAL A 88 -10.38 -2.51 6.73
N PHE A 89 -9.61 -3.25 7.54
CA PHE A 89 -9.42 -2.95 8.95
C PHE A 89 -8.00 -3.30 9.40
N ASP A 90 -7.40 -2.44 10.21
CA ASP A 90 -6.13 -2.67 10.91
C ASP A 90 -6.25 -2.13 12.35
N SER A 91 -6.19 -3.01 13.33
CA SER A 91 -6.31 -2.62 14.74
C SER A 91 -5.20 -1.68 15.22
N LEU A 92 -4.03 -1.70 14.58
CA LEU A 92 -2.91 -0.81 14.92
C LEU A 92 -3.02 0.58 14.29
N ALA A 93 -3.87 0.73 13.27
CA ALA A 93 -4.16 2.03 12.67
C ALA A 93 -5.17 2.85 13.49
N GLN A 94 -5.82 2.24 14.50
CA GLN A 94 -6.76 2.91 15.38
C GLN A 94 -6.04 3.47 16.62
N PRO A 95 -6.46 4.65 17.14
CA PRO A 95 -5.92 5.16 18.40
C PRO A 95 -6.15 4.16 19.53
N LEU A 96 -5.10 3.78 20.24
CA LEU A 96 -5.21 2.93 21.43
C LEU A 96 -6.08 3.63 22.47
N LEU A 97 -7.14 2.97 22.93
CA LEU A 97 -7.91 3.42 24.07
C LEU A 97 -7.00 3.48 25.31
N ALA A 98 -6.95 4.64 25.96
CA ALA A 98 -6.16 4.85 27.15
C ALA A 98 -6.54 3.83 28.25
N GLY A 99 -5.59 2.98 28.65
CA GLY A 99 -5.79 1.99 29.71
C GLY A 99 -5.45 0.54 29.37
N MET A 100 -5.19 0.20 28.10
CA MET A 100 -4.71 -1.13 27.74
C MET A 100 -3.21 -1.24 28.04
N ARG A 101 -2.87 -2.01 29.07
CA ARG A 101 -1.48 -2.38 29.35
C ARG A 101 -1.02 -3.35 28.25
N SER A 102 0.06 -3.00 27.57
CA SER A 102 0.78 -3.92 26.68
C SER A 102 1.32 -5.10 27.54
N GLY A 103 0.63 -6.23 27.46
CA GLY A 103 1.14 -7.49 28.02
C GLY A 103 2.37 -7.98 27.23
N GLU A 104 3.01 -9.05 27.68
CA GLU A 104 4.16 -9.68 26.99
C GLU A 104 3.83 -10.20 25.57
N LEU A 105 2.56 -10.25 25.19
CA LEU A 105 2.05 -10.65 23.87
C LEU A 105 1.59 -9.41 23.10
N ASN A 106 2.26 -9.09 22.00
CA ASN A 106 1.76 -8.15 21.03
C ASN A 106 0.76 -8.88 20.13
N MET A 107 -0.52 -8.52 20.26
CA MET A 107 -1.60 -9.01 19.41
C MET A 107 -2.13 -7.91 18.53
N TRP A 108 -2.41 -8.20 17.27
CA TRP A 108 -3.09 -7.28 16.35
C TRP A 108 -3.96 -8.05 15.37
N GLN A 109 -4.96 -7.38 14.84
CA GLN A 109 -5.94 -7.93 13.92
C GLN A 109 -6.00 -7.08 12.66
N VAL A 110 -6.13 -7.75 11.52
CA VAL A 110 -6.39 -7.12 10.24
C VAL A 110 -7.50 -7.87 9.52
N ILE A 111 -8.33 -7.13 8.77
CA ILE A 111 -9.38 -7.73 7.96
C ILE A 111 -9.16 -7.34 6.52
N TYR A 112 -9.21 -8.33 5.65
CA TYR A 112 -9.12 -8.17 4.20
C TYR A 112 -10.41 -8.58 3.51
N GLU A 113 -10.72 -7.93 2.39
CA GLU A 113 -11.87 -8.27 1.53
C GLU A 113 -11.44 -8.49 0.08
N ALA A 114 -11.99 -9.51 -0.56
CA ALA A 114 -11.79 -9.80 -1.98
C ALA A 114 -12.97 -10.59 -2.55
N GLU A 115 -13.57 -10.14 -3.65
CA GLU A 115 -14.58 -10.86 -4.46
C GLU A 115 -15.70 -11.57 -3.66
N GLY A 116 -16.19 -10.94 -2.60
CA GLY A 116 -17.25 -11.52 -1.75
C GLY A 116 -16.73 -12.35 -0.59
N LEU A 117 -15.39 -12.40 -0.40
CA LEU A 117 -14.75 -12.99 0.76
C LEU A 117 -14.37 -11.94 1.78
N THR A 118 -14.47 -12.31 3.04
CA THR A 118 -13.82 -11.61 4.15
C THR A 118 -12.82 -12.56 4.79
N VAL A 119 -11.63 -12.07 5.03
CA VAL A 119 -10.56 -12.81 5.71
C VAL A 119 -10.13 -12.03 6.93
N ASP A 120 -10.43 -12.57 8.09
CA ASP A 120 -10.01 -12.05 9.40
C ASP A 120 -8.71 -12.72 9.81
N LEU A 121 -7.69 -11.93 10.15
CA LEU A 121 -6.37 -12.41 10.55
C LEU A 121 -5.97 -11.80 11.89
N SER A 122 -5.79 -12.64 12.88
CA SER A 122 -5.28 -12.29 14.21
C SER A 122 -3.86 -12.79 14.36
N PHE A 123 -2.95 -11.90 14.67
CA PHE A 123 -1.54 -12.19 14.87
C PHE A 123 -1.17 -12.06 16.33
N GLY A 124 -0.32 -12.96 16.80
CA GLY A 124 0.26 -12.91 18.12
C GLY A 124 1.78 -13.10 18.04
N ARG A 125 2.53 -12.25 18.75
CA ARG A 125 3.99 -12.37 18.87
C ARG A 125 4.41 -12.10 20.32
N ARG A 126 5.19 -12.98 20.90
CA ARG A 126 5.85 -12.71 22.19
C ARG A 126 6.96 -11.68 21.99
N SER A 127 7.09 -10.76 22.92
CA SER A 127 8.17 -9.79 22.94
C SER A 127 9.52 -10.50 22.74
N LYS A 128 10.32 -10.05 21.78
CA LYS A 128 11.62 -10.63 21.35
C LYS A 128 11.56 -11.98 20.62
N ALA A 129 10.39 -12.59 20.40
CA ALA A 129 10.31 -13.80 19.59
C ALA A 129 10.38 -13.47 18.09
N LYS A 130 11.09 -14.31 17.32
CA LYS A 130 11.12 -14.20 15.84
C LYS A 130 9.88 -14.82 15.19
N ARG A 131 9.15 -15.67 15.94
CA ARG A 131 7.97 -16.38 15.45
C ARG A 131 6.71 -15.60 15.71
N VAL A 132 5.85 -15.61 14.71
CA VAL A 132 4.50 -15.05 14.71
C VAL A 132 3.52 -16.20 14.67
N HIS A 133 2.55 -16.18 15.56
CA HIS A 133 1.39 -17.07 15.53
C HIS A 133 0.25 -16.34 14.84
N LEU A 134 -0.32 -16.96 13.81
CA LEU A 134 -1.43 -16.47 13.02
C LEU A 134 -2.62 -17.38 13.23
N VAL A 135 -3.75 -16.81 13.59
CA VAL A 135 -5.07 -17.42 13.50
C VAL A 135 -5.88 -16.64 12.48
N GLY A 136 -6.50 -17.32 11.54
CA GLY A 136 -7.32 -16.68 10.53
C GLY A 136 -8.66 -17.37 10.35
N GLN A 137 -9.63 -16.62 9.79
CA GLN A 137 -10.92 -17.14 9.40
C GLN A 137 -11.30 -16.62 8.02
N VAL A 138 -11.79 -17.51 7.16
CA VAL A 138 -12.27 -17.19 5.82
C VAL A 138 -13.79 -17.32 5.79
N LEU A 139 -14.47 -16.22 5.46
CA LEU A 139 -15.93 -16.12 5.45
C LEU A 139 -16.42 -15.71 4.05
N ASP A 140 -17.52 -16.31 3.59
CA ASP A 140 -18.28 -15.82 2.45
C ASP A 140 -19.15 -14.65 2.89
N LYS A 141 -18.95 -13.47 2.31
CA LYS A 141 -19.70 -12.25 2.63
C LYS A 141 -21.14 -12.30 2.14
N ARG A 142 -21.42 -13.07 1.08
CA ARG A 142 -22.75 -13.16 0.46
C ARG A 142 -23.69 -14.07 1.23
N GLU A 143 -23.16 -15.20 1.71
CA GLU A 143 -23.96 -16.22 2.39
C GLU A 143 -23.70 -16.26 3.90
N VAL A 144 -22.80 -15.40 4.41
CA VAL A 144 -22.40 -15.30 5.84
C VAL A 144 -22.10 -16.68 6.43
N ARG A 145 -21.41 -17.51 5.63
CA ARG A 145 -21.00 -18.86 6.02
C ARG A 145 -19.47 -19.03 5.93
N PRO A 146 -18.91 -19.93 6.72
CA PRO A 146 -17.49 -20.23 6.63
C PRO A 146 -17.13 -20.89 5.30
N TRP A 147 -15.97 -20.54 4.75
CA TRP A 147 -15.34 -21.28 3.68
C TRP A 147 -14.45 -22.38 4.28
N HIS A 148 -14.84 -23.60 4.12
CA HIS A 148 -14.10 -24.77 4.59
C HIS A 148 -13.35 -25.46 3.45
N ASN A 149 -12.40 -26.33 3.80
CA ASN A 149 -11.54 -27.06 2.86
C ASN A 149 -10.76 -26.16 1.90
N VAL A 150 -10.44 -24.96 2.36
CA VAL A 150 -9.63 -24.00 1.61
C VAL A 150 -8.18 -24.18 1.99
N THR A 151 -7.31 -24.30 1.00
CA THR A 151 -5.87 -24.35 1.23
C THR A 151 -5.30 -22.95 1.36
N ILE A 152 -4.52 -22.73 2.41
CA ILE A 152 -3.84 -21.47 2.69
C ILE A 152 -2.34 -21.71 2.64
N ASP A 153 -1.65 -21.11 1.67
CA ASP A 153 -0.20 -21.13 1.56
C ASP A 153 0.40 -19.81 2.06
N LEU A 154 1.41 -19.91 2.90
CA LEU A 154 2.29 -18.80 3.21
C LEU A 154 3.45 -18.79 2.24
N THR A 155 3.64 -17.68 1.51
CA THR A 155 4.66 -17.58 0.47
C THR A 155 5.56 -16.38 0.68
N THR A 156 6.75 -16.45 0.10
CA THR A 156 7.66 -15.31 -0.01
C THR A 156 7.31 -14.49 -1.24
N GLU A 157 7.96 -13.34 -1.38
CA GLU A 157 7.88 -12.49 -2.58
C GLU A 157 8.30 -13.21 -3.88
N LYS A 158 9.10 -14.27 -3.78
CA LYS A 158 9.56 -15.10 -4.92
C LYS A 158 8.70 -16.35 -5.14
N ASP A 159 7.46 -16.34 -4.66
CA ASP A 159 6.49 -17.44 -4.74
C ASP A 159 6.96 -18.77 -4.10
N GLN A 160 7.98 -18.71 -3.21
CA GLN A 160 8.40 -19.88 -2.45
C GLN A 160 7.42 -20.12 -1.31
N VAL A 161 6.81 -21.29 -1.28
CA VAL A 161 5.92 -21.73 -0.20
C VAL A 161 6.75 -22.02 1.06
N LEU A 162 6.43 -21.36 2.17
CA LEU A 162 7.05 -21.53 3.48
C LEU A 162 6.25 -22.45 4.40
N GLY A 163 4.96 -22.54 4.18
CA GLY A 163 4.03 -23.37 4.94
C GLY A 163 2.67 -23.42 4.30
N THR A 164 1.95 -24.51 4.55
CA THR A 164 0.59 -24.74 4.06
C THR A 164 -0.28 -25.19 5.20
N THR A 165 -1.53 -24.70 5.24
CA THR A 165 -2.57 -25.18 6.16
C THR A 165 -3.91 -25.25 5.42
N VAL A 166 -4.91 -25.86 6.05
CA VAL A 166 -6.26 -26.00 5.49
C VAL A 166 -7.26 -25.46 6.50
N ALA A 167 -8.24 -24.70 6.04
CA ALA A 167 -9.31 -24.20 6.89
C ALA A 167 -10.24 -25.33 7.33
N ASN A 168 -10.66 -25.32 8.59
CA ASN A 168 -11.59 -26.28 9.17
C ASN A 168 -13.05 -25.99 8.71
N ALA A 169 -14.01 -26.71 9.26
CA ALA A 169 -15.43 -26.58 8.95
C ALA A 169 -16.00 -25.17 9.28
N SER A 170 -15.37 -24.45 10.21
CA SER A 170 -15.71 -23.06 10.57
C SER A 170 -14.94 -22.02 9.74
N GLY A 171 -14.18 -22.45 8.71
CA GLY A 171 -13.35 -21.55 7.93
C GLY A 171 -12.09 -21.07 8.65
N GLU A 172 -11.80 -21.63 9.83
CA GLU A 172 -10.66 -21.21 10.67
C GLU A 172 -9.41 -21.98 10.26
N PHE A 173 -8.28 -21.31 10.35
CA PHE A 173 -6.95 -21.88 10.15
C PHE A 173 -5.93 -21.27 11.10
N GLN A 174 -4.85 -21.95 11.30
CA GLN A 174 -3.73 -21.44 12.09
C GLN A 174 -2.40 -21.84 11.50
N MET A 175 -1.40 -21.00 11.69
CA MET A 175 -0.02 -21.29 11.32
C MET A 175 0.96 -20.52 12.18
N GLU A 176 2.17 -21.02 12.25
CA GLU A 176 3.27 -20.41 12.96
C GLU A 176 4.46 -20.26 12.00
N PHE A 177 5.02 -19.06 11.93
CA PHE A 177 6.11 -18.78 11.00
C PHE A 177 7.08 -17.74 11.53
N GLU A 178 8.24 -17.65 10.90
CA GLU A 178 9.23 -16.62 11.22
C GLU A 178 8.86 -15.30 10.50
N ALA A 179 8.84 -14.19 11.25
CA ALA A 179 8.53 -12.87 10.71
C ALA A 179 9.58 -12.47 9.67
N LYS A 180 9.15 -12.28 8.43
CA LYS A 180 9.93 -11.74 7.31
C LYS A 180 9.31 -10.45 6.83
N GLU A 181 10.06 -9.64 6.09
CA GLU A 181 9.62 -8.32 5.67
C GLU A 181 8.45 -8.38 4.68
N PHE A 182 8.50 -9.33 3.75
CA PHE A 182 7.50 -9.51 2.71
C PHE A 182 7.03 -10.96 2.67
N LEU A 183 5.82 -11.17 3.17
CA LEU A 183 5.13 -12.44 3.11
C LEU A 183 3.75 -12.25 2.50
N TRP A 184 3.23 -13.33 1.94
CA TRP A 184 1.92 -13.39 1.35
C TRP A 184 1.16 -14.61 1.84
N LEU A 185 -0.15 -14.45 2.03
CA LEU A 185 -1.05 -15.59 2.12
C LEU A 185 -1.74 -15.77 0.78
N LEU A 186 -1.70 -16.96 0.27
CA LEU A 186 -2.45 -17.39 -0.92
C LEU A 186 -3.57 -18.34 -0.48
N ILE A 187 -4.80 -17.87 -0.59
CA ILE A 187 -6.00 -18.65 -0.29
C ILE A 187 -6.48 -19.28 -1.58
N LYS A 188 -6.55 -20.61 -1.61
CA LYS A 188 -6.96 -21.41 -2.76
C LYS A 188 -8.24 -22.16 -2.45
N ALA A 189 -9.27 -21.93 -3.24
CA ALA A 189 -10.52 -22.68 -3.20
C ALA A 189 -10.78 -23.33 -4.55
N GLU A 190 -11.30 -24.56 -4.57
CA GLU A 190 -11.49 -25.33 -5.80
C GLU A 190 -12.45 -24.67 -6.81
N SER A 191 -13.44 -23.92 -6.33
CA SER A 191 -14.51 -23.34 -7.16
C SER A 191 -14.39 -21.83 -7.37
N HIS A 192 -13.36 -21.19 -6.84
CA HIS A 192 -13.21 -19.72 -6.85
C HIS A 192 -11.79 -19.29 -7.25
N ASN A 193 -11.65 -18.01 -7.61
CA ASN A 193 -10.34 -17.45 -7.85
C ASN A 193 -9.49 -17.48 -6.57
N SER A 194 -8.21 -17.77 -6.71
CA SER A 194 -7.28 -17.67 -5.59
C SER A 194 -7.17 -16.22 -5.10
N VAL A 195 -7.08 -16.03 -3.79
CA VAL A 195 -6.97 -14.70 -3.17
C VAL A 195 -5.57 -14.52 -2.61
N TRP A 196 -4.91 -13.44 -3.01
CA TRP A 196 -3.62 -13.03 -2.47
C TRP A 196 -3.80 -11.94 -1.41
N ILE A 197 -3.18 -12.14 -0.24
CA ILE A 197 -3.20 -11.22 0.89
C ILE A 197 -1.77 -10.83 1.23
N PRO A 198 -1.40 -9.54 1.12
CA PRO A 198 -0.07 -9.08 1.49
C PRO A 198 0.05 -9.00 3.02
N LEU A 199 1.05 -9.66 3.59
CA LEU A 199 1.40 -9.55 5.00
C LEU A 199 2.59 -8.61 5.15
N THR A 200 2.31 -7.30 5.13
CA THR A 200 3.36 -6.27 5.20
C THR A 200 3.71 -5.90 6.66
N ASN A 201 4.97 -5.48 6.87
CA ASN A 201 5.46 -4.89 8.14
C ASN A 201 5.40 -5.79 9.39
N LEU A 202 5.35 -7.12 9.24
CA LEU A 202 5.33 -8.05 10.37
C LEU A 202 6.57 -7.94 11.29
N ARG A 203 7.70 -7.42 10.79
CA ARG A 203 8.91 -7.21 11.60
C ARG A 203 8.85 -6.00 12.50
N GLN A 204 8.09 -4.98 12.10
CA GLN A 204 8.00 -3.69 12.81
C GLN A 204 6.84 -3.66 13.80
N ARG A 205 5.98 -4.64 13.74
CA ARG A 205 4.79 -4.78 14.59
C ARG A 205 5.06 -5.64 15.84
#